data_095bb9fe22cb9688f038904f207c6a0b
#
_entry.id   095bb9fe22cb9688f038904f207c6a0b
#
_cell.length_a   1.000
_cell.length_b   1.000
_cell.length_c   1.000
_cell.angle_alpha   90.00
_cell.angle_beta   90.00
_cell.angle_gamma   90.00
#
_symmetry.space_group_name_H-M   'P 1'
#
loop_
_entity.id
_entity.type
_entity.pdbx_description
1 polymer ?
#
loop_
_entity_poly.entity_id
_entity_poly.type
_entity_poly.pdbx_seq_one_letter_code
_entity_poly.pdbx_strand_id
1 'polypeptide(L)'
;MTQELEKTFASELEKNQSIIHKVCRSYTNNEPAHKDLFQEITIQLWKAYPKFRGESKFSTWMYRVAFNTAISLYRKSKRNVETTQIYDNLKELEYHDYDDSKDRQLSLLYKAIYSLNDIEKALALLYLEDKSYKEISETLGISEVNARVKMNRTKTKLKNILNP
;
A
#
# COMPACT_ATOMS: atom_id res chain seq x y z
N MET A 1 -9.89 -25.92 -6.09
CA MET A 1 -10.67 -24.76 -6.54
C MET A 1 -11.16 -24.97 -7.94
N THR A 2 -12.37 -24.54 -8.23
CA THR A 2 -13.00 -24.74 -9.54
C THR A 2 -12.44 -23.71 -10.55
N GLN A 3 -12.47 -24.08 -11.83
CA GLN A 3 -12.09 -23.15 -12.92
C GLN A 3 -12.93 -21.88 -12.91
N GLU A 4 -14.18 -21.97 -12.48
CA GLU A 4 -15.09 -20.83 -12.38
C GLU A 4 -14.59 -19.82 -11.33
N LEU A 5 -14.13 -20.30 -10.18
CA LEU A 5 -13.55 -19.47 -9.13
C LEU A 5 -12.30 -18.74 -9.62
N GLU A 6 -11.46 -19.42 -10.36
CA GLU A 6 -10.24 -18.84 -10.96
C GLU A 6 -10.57 -17.74 -11.94
N LYS A 7 -11.56 -17.95 -12.81
CA LYS A 7 -11.99 -16.97 -13.80
C LYS A 7 -12.59 -15.73 -13.14
N THR A 8 -13.44 -15.92 -12.12
CA THR A 8 -14.06 -14.82 -11.38
C THR A 8 -13.00 -13.99 -10.66
N PHE A 9 -12.05 -14.65 -10.00
CA PHE A 9 -10.95 -13.98 -9.33
C PHE A 9 -10.10 -13.19 -10.32
N ALA A 10 -9.70 -13.79 -11.43
CA ALA A 10 -8.88 -13.14 -12.44
C ALA A 10 -9.58 -11.90 -13.01
N SER A 11 -10.88 -11.98 -13.26
CA SER A 11 -11.69 -10.86 -13.75
C SER A 11 -11.74 -9.72 -12.73
N GLU A 12 -12.00 -10.03 -11.46
CA GLU A 12 -12.03 -9.03 -10.40
C GLU A 12 -10.66 -8.40 -10.14
N LEU A 13 -9.61 -9.21 -10.22
CA LEU A 13 -8.24 -8.75 -10.07
C LEU A 13 -7.88 -7.76 -11.18
N GLU A 14 -8.21 -8.09 -12.43
CA GLU A 14 -7.93 -7.23 -13.59
C GLU A 14 -8.63 -5.89 -13.47
N LYS A 15 -9.90 -5.88 -13.04
CA LYS A 15 -10.67 -4.64 -12.85
C LYS A 15 -10.09 -3.73 -11.77
N ASN A 16 -9.44 -4.31 -10.74
CA ASN A 16 -8.96 -3.60 -9.57
C ASN A 16 -7.44 -3.58 -9.47
N GLN A 17 -6.75 -3.90 -10.54
CA GLN A 17 -5.28 -4.01 -10.59
C GLN A 17 -4.57 -2.72 -10.16
N SER A 18 -5.17 -1.57 -10.45
CA SER A 18 -4.62 -0.26 -10.08
C SER A 18 -4.44 -0.11 -8.57
N ILE A 19 -5.28 -0.77 -7.76
CA ILE A 19 -5.17 -0.76 -6.30
C ILE A 19 -3.83 -1.36 -5.87
N ILE A 20 -3.47 -2.52 -6.44
CA ILE A 20 -2.22 -3.20 -6.11
C ILE A 20 -1.03 -2.34 -6.50
N HIS A 21 -1.07 -1.71 -7.68
CA HIS A 21 0.02 -0.83 -8.14
C HIS A 21 0.20 0.37 -7.23
N LYS A 22 -0.88 1.00 -6.77
CA LYS A 22 -0.82 2.13 -5.84
C LYS A 22 -0.18 1.74 -4.52
N VAL A 23 -0.57 0.59 -3.97
CA VAL A 23 0.03 0.07 -2.73
C VAL A 23 1.52 -0.22 -2.95
N CYS A 24 1.86 -0.88 -4.04
CA CYS A 24 3.27 -1.19 -4.37
C CYS A 24 4.12 0.08 -4.47
N ARG A 25 3.62 1.13 -5.13
CA ARG A 25 4.35 2.40 -5.24
C ARG A 25 4.56 3.09 -3.91
N SER A 26 3.64 2.90 -2.98
CA SER A 26 3.74 3.52 -1.65
C SER A 26 4.74 2.82 -0.74
N TYR A 27 4.99 1.53 -0.94
CA TYR A 27 5.83 0.71 -0.08
C TYR A 27 7.17 0.30 -0.70
N THR A 28 7.41 0.64 -1.96
CA THR A 28 8.66 0.30 -2.66
C THR A 28 9.23 1.54 -3.36
N ASN A 29 10.52 1.49 -3.70
CA ASN A 29 11.21 2.61 -4.32
C ASN A 29 11.92 2.25 -5.63
N ASN A 30 11.61 1.08 -6.22
CA ASN A 30 12.21 0.67 -7.49
C ASN A 30 11.32 -0.38 -8.15
N GLU A 31 11.52 -0.59 -9.47
CA GLU A 31 10.72 -1.53 -10.26
C GLU A 31 10.84 -3.00 -9.82
N PRO A 32 12.04 -3.54 -9.54
CA PRO A 32 12.12 -4.92 -9.07
C PRO A 32 11.36 -5.17 -7.78
N ALA A 33 11.47 -4.28 -6.80
CA ALA A 33 10.75 -4.37 -5.53
C ALA A 33 9.23 -4.26 -5.75
N HIS A 34 8.79 -3.39 -6.66
CA HIS A 34 7.38 -3.25 -7.04
C HIS A 34 6.84 -4.57 -7.58
N LYS A 35 7.55 -5.19 -8.51
CA LYS A 35 7.14 -6.48 -9.10
C LYS A 35 7.05 -7.58 -8.05
N ASP A 36 8.02 -7.65 -7.15
CA ASP A 36 8.03 -8.65 -6.08
C ASP A 36 6.85 -8.46 -5.14
N LEU A 37 6.56 -7.22 -4.74
CA LEU A 37 5.44 -6.92 -3.86
C LEU A 37 4.11 -7.17 -4.56
N PHE A 38 3.98 -6.79 -5.82
CA PHE A 38 2.79 -7.06 -6.63
C PHE A 38 2.49 -8.55 -6.67
N GLN A 39 3.50 -9.36 -6.93
CA GLN A 39 3.37 -10.81 -6.98
C GLN A 39 2.95 -11.37 -5.62
N GLU A 40 3.57 -10.92 -4.54
CA GLU A 40 3.23 -11.39 -3.19
C GLU A 40 1.80 -11.01 -2.80
N ILE A 41 1.37 -9.78 -3.09
CA ILE A 41 -0.01 -9.36 -2.83
C ILE A 41 -0.99 -10.23 -3.62
N THR A 42 -0.71 -10.48 -4.90
CA THR A 42 -1.54 -11.32 -5.76
C THR A 42 -1.68 -12.73 -5.18
N ILE A 43 -0.58 -13.31 -4.71
CA ILE A 43 -0.58 -14.63 -4.07
C ILE A 43 -1.45 -14.63 -2.81
N GLN A 44 -1.31 -13.61 -1.95
CA GLN A 44 -2.09 -13.53 -0.72
C GLN A 44 -3.58 -13.31 -1.01
N LEU A 45 -3.92 -12.52 -2.02
CA LEU A 45 -5.29 -12.34 -2.46
C LEU A 45 -5.89 -13.67 -2.92
N TRP A 46 -5.15 -14.43 -3.74
CA TRP A 46 -5.59 -15.72 -4.23
C TRP A 46 -5.84 -16.72 -3.09
N LYS A 47 -4.93 -16.77 -2.13
CA LYS A 47 -5.06 -17.65 -0.96
C LYS A 47 -6.27 -17.28 -0.09
N ALA A 48 -6.57 -15.99 0.03
CA ALA A 48 -7.66 -15.49 0.87
C ALA A 48 -9.02 -15.50 0.16
N TYR A 49 -9.04 -15.53 -1.16
CA TYR A 49 -10.25 -15.37 -1.96
C TYR A 49 -11.36 -16.37 -1.60
N PRO A 50 -11.08 -17.68 -1.35
CA PRO A 50 -12.14 -18.61 -0.96
C PRO A 50 -12.88 -18.24 0.32
N LYS A 51 -12.27 -17.42 1.18
CA LYS A 51 -12.88 -16.95 2.44
C LYS A 51 -13.59 -15.61 2.28
N PHE A 52 -13.49 -14.96 1.12
CA PHE A 52 -14.19 -13.72 0.84
C PHE A 52 -15.69 -13.99 0.69
N ARG A 53 -16.50 -13.40 1.57
CA ARG A 53 -17.94 -13.65 1.65
C ARG A 53 -18.81 -12.53 1.11
N GLY A 54 -18.21 -11.48 0.52
CA GLY A 54 -18.97 -10.35 0.02
C GLY A 54 -19.53 -9.44 1.10
N GLU A 55 -19.01 -9.52 2.33
CA GLU A 55 -19.44 -8.66 3.45
C GLU A 55 -18.97 -7.21 3.28
N SER A 56 -17.97 -7.00 2.44
CA SER A 56 -17.48 -5.68 2.05
C SER A 56 -17.36 -5.63 0.54
N LYS A 57 -17.17 -4.43 0.00
CA LYS A 57 -16.82 -4.29 -1.42
C LYS A 57 -15.52 -5.05 -1.69
N PHE A 58 -15.40 -5.64 -2.87
CA PHE A 58 -14.18 -6.34 -3.28
C PHE A 58 -12.95 -5.43 -3.15
N SER A 59 -13.08 -4.17 -3.56
CA SER A 59 -11.98 -3.20 -3.46
C SER A 59 -11.53 -2.96 -2.02
N THR A 60 -12.46 -2.87 -1.07
CA THR A 60 -12.14 -2.71 0.36
C THR A 60 -11.39 -3.91 0.90
N TRP A 61 -11.85 -5.11 0.58
CA TRP A 61 -11.19 -6.35 0.95
C TRP A 61 -9.79 -6.44 0.34
N MET A 62 -9.68 -6.05 -0.92
CA MET A 62 -8.40 -6.06 -1.64
C MET A 62 -7.38 -5.12 -0.99
N TYR A 63 -7.80 -3.90 -0.62
CA TYR A 63 -6.94 -2.97 0.12
C TYR A 63 -6.48 -3.56 1.45
N ARG A 64 -7.38 -4.20 2.18
CA ARG A 64 -7.03 -4.84 3.46
C ARG A 64 -5.93 -5.88 3.29
N VAL A 65 -6.10 -6.79 2.34
CA VAL A 65 -5.10 -7.83 2.07
C VAL A 65 -3.79 -7.21 1.59
N ALA A 66 -3.87 -6.24 0.67
CA ALA A 66 -2.69 -5.58 0.12
C ALA A 66 -1.90 -4.83 1.20
N PHE A 67 -2.58 -4.06 2.06
CA PHE A 67 -1.91 -3.35 3.16
C PHE A 67 -1.32 -4.31 4.19
N ASN A 68 -2.05 -5.35 4.57
CA ASN A 68 -1.53 -6.34 5.51
C ASN A 68 -0.26 -6.99 4.98
N THR A 69 -0.24 -7.34 3.71
CA THR A 69 0.93 -7.93 3.05
C THR A 69 2.09 -6.95 3.01
N ALA A 70 1.83 -5.74 2.51
CA ALA A 70 2.87 -4.71 2.36
C ALA A 70 3.45 -4.30 3.71
N ILE A 71 2.61 -4.08 4.72
CA ILE A 71 3.05 -3.68 6.06
C ILE A 71 3.87 -4.80 6.70
N SER A 72 3.44 -6.05 6.58
CA SER A 72 4.19 -7.20 7.11
C SER A 72 5.58 -7.31 6.51
N LEU A 73 5.67 -7.19 5.19
CA LEU A 73 6.95 -7.27 4.47
C LEU A 73 7.85 -6.06 4.79
N TYR A 74 7.25 -4.88 4.88
CA TYR A 74 7.97 -3.65 5.23
C TYR A 74 8.60 -3.77 6.63
N ARG A 75 7.83 -4.23 7.62
CA ARG A 75 8.31 -4.43 8.99
C ARG A 75 9.41 -5.49 9.06
N LYS A 76 9.26 -6.56 8.30
CA LYS A 76 10.27 -7.62 8.20
C LYS A 76 11.56 -7.08 7.60
N SER A 77 11.46 -6.30 6.52
CA SER A 77 12.61 -5.67 5.88
C SER A 77 13.35 -4.72 6.83
N LYS A 78 12.62 -3.90 7.59
CA LYS A 78 13.22 -3.01 8.59
C LYS A 78 13.96 -3.78 9.68
N ARG A 79 13.40 -4.88 10.18
CA ARG A 79 14.07 -5.71 11.18
C ARG A 79 15.36 -6.30 10.64
N ASN A 80 15.37 -6.73 9.38
CA ASN A 80 16.57 -7.25 8.74
C ASN A 80 17.63 -6.16 8.54
N VAL A 81 17.23 -4.94 8.25
CA VAL A 81 18.13 -3.80 8.08
C VAL A 81 18.80 -3.42 9.40
N GLU A 82 18.08 -3.48 10.51
CA GLU A 82 18.65 -3.23 11.84
C GLU A 82 19.77 -4.23 12.19
N THR A 83 19.75 -5.41 11.57
CA THR A 83 20.75 -6.46 11.80
C THR A 83 21.86 -6.48 10.75
N THR A 84 21.72 -5.86 9.59
CA THR A 84 22.67 -5.92 8.47
C THR A 84 23.28 -4.58 8.09
N GLN A 85 23.70 -3.80 9.00
CA GLN A 85 24.63 -2.66 8.81
C GLN A 85 24.34 -1.61 7.71
N ILE A 86 25.02 -0.53 7.91
CA ILE A 86 25.16 0.79 7.25
C ILE A 86 24.96 0.83 5.70
N TYR A 87 25.18 -0.25 4.98
CA TYR A 87 25.00 -0.29 3.53
C TYR A 87 23.55 -0.16 3.08
N ASP A 88 22.63 -0.70 3.87
CA ASP A 88 21.21 -0.68 3.54
C ASP A 88 20.58 0.67 3.89
N ASN A 89 21.13 1.38 4.88
CA ASN A 89 20.68 2.73 5.23
C ASN A 89 20.93 3.73 4.11
N LEU A 90 21.99 3.54 3.34
CA LEU A 90 22.30 4.40 2.19
C LEU A 90 21.35 4.11 1.01
N LYS A 91 20.92 2.87 0.85
CA LYS A 91 19.95 2.51 -0.20
C LYS A 91 18.53 2.97 0.12
N GLU A 92 18.14 3.02 1.40
CA GLU A 92 16.81 3.49 1.81
C GLU A 92 16.64 4.99 1.61
N LEU A 93 17.73 5.76 1.59
CA LEU A 93 17.69 7.20 1.36
C LEU A 93 17.51 7.57 -0.10
N GLU A 94 17.75 6.64 -1.02
CA GLU A 94 17.59 6.87 -2.45
C GLU A 94 16.24 6.32 -2.93
N TYR A 95 15.29 7.22 -3.14
CA TYR A 95 14.08 6.89 -3.88
C TYR A 95 14.42 6.88 -5.35
N HIS A 96 14.46 5.69 -5.94
CA HIS A 96 14.65 5.55 -7.39
C HIS A 96 13.30 5.79 -8.06
N ASP A 97 13.17 6.91 -8.74
CA ASP A 97 11.94 7.27 -9.42
C ASP A 97 11.53 6.15 -10.38
N TYR A 98 10.31 5.68 -10.24
CA TYR A 98 9.64 4.95 -11.28
C TYR A 98 9.61 5.83 -12.53
N ASP A 99 9.53 5.21 -13.71
CA ASP A 99 9.49 5.95 -14.97
C ASP A 99 8.19 6.76 -15.09
N ASP A 100 8.09 7.81 -14.30
CA ASP A 100 6.98 8.76 -14.28
C ASP A 100 7.35 10.04 -15.01
N SER A 101 8.17 9.94 -16.05
CA SER A 101 8.62 11.10 -16.82
C SER A 101 7.47 11.96 -17.36
N LYS A 102 6.25 11.42 -17.36
CA LYS A 102 5.05 12.11 -17.85
C LYS A 102 4.28 12.87 -16.76
N ASP A 103 4.51 12.58 -15.46
CA ASP A 103 3.82 13.26 -14.37
C ASP A 103 4.74 13.46 -13.16
N ARG A 104 5.37 14.62 -13.17
CA ARG A 104 6.30 15.01 -12.09
C ARG A 104 5.60 15.20 -10.75
N GLN A 105 4.36 15.69 -10.76
CA GLN A 105 3.59 15.90 -9.53
C GLN A 105 3.23 14.58 -8.88
N LEU A 106 2.83 13.60 -9.68
CA LEU A 106 2.52 12.26 -9.19
C LEU A 106 3.76 11.59 -8.61
N SER A 107 4.90 11.74 -9.28
CA SER A 107 6.18 11.22 -8.80
C SER A 107 6.55 11.83 -7.44
N LEU A 108 6.42 13.14 -7.28
CA LEU A 108 6.69 13.83 -6.03
C LEU A 108 5.77 13.38 -4.90
N LEU A 109 4.49 13.16 -5.22
CA LEU A 109 3.51 12.69 -4.26
C LEU A 109 3.88 11.29 -3.73
N TYR A 110 4.18 10.34 -4.62
CA TYR A 110 4.56 8.99 -4.21
C TYR A 110 5.88 8.96 -3.46
N LYS A 111 6.82 9.81 -3.84
CA LYS A 111 8.07 9.97 -3.11
C LYS A 111 7.81 10.46 -1.68
N ALA A 112 6.90 11.41 -1.51
CA ALA A 112 6.50 11.90 -0.18
C ALA A 112 5.82 10.80 0.63
N ILE A 113 4.91 10.03 0.03
CA ILE A 113 4.24 8.91 0.68
C ILE A 113 5.26 7.84 1.10
N TYR A 114 6.22 7.55 0.25
CA TYR A 114 7.26 6.56 0.55
C TYR A 114 8.07 6.93 1.81
N SER A 115 8.21 8.22 2.10
CA SER A 115 8.94 8.69 3.28
C SER A 115 8.17 8.54 4.59
N LEU A 116 6.88 8.24 4.54
CA LEU A 116 6.03 8.04 5.72
C LEU A 116 6.27 6.65 6.33
N ASN A 117 5.79 6.44 7.57
CA ASN A 117 5.85 5.11 8.18
C ASN A 117 4.77 4.19 7.57
N ASP A 118 4.77 2.92 7.99
CA ASP A 118 3.93 1.87 7.42
C ASP A 118 2.42 2.19 7.46
N ILE A 119 1.91 2.68 8.58
CA ILE A 119 0.49 3.02 8.74
C ILE A 119 0.16 4.34 8.04
N GLU A 120 1.05 5.30 8.12
CA GLU A 120 0.86 6.61 7.47
C GLU A 120 0.76 6.49 5.94
N LYS A 121 1.54 5.57 5.35
CA LYS A 121 1.43 5.28 3.90
C LYS A 121 0.02 4.81 3.53
N ALA A 122 -0.53 3.88 4.30
CA ALA A 122 -1.87 3.37 4.08
C ALA A 122 -2.93 4.45 4.25
N LEU A 123 -2.81 5.26 5.30
CA LEU A 123 -3.72 6.38 5.56
C LEU A 123 -3.70 7.40 4.42
N ALA A 124 -2.52 7.77 3.96
CA ALA A 124 -2.36 8.72 2.86
C ALA A 124 -3.04 8.22 1.59
N LEU A 125 -2.82 6.95 1.24
CA LEU A 125 -3.43 6.33 0.08
C LEU A 125 -4.96 6.33 0.17
N LEU A 126 -5.51 5.92 1.30
CA LEU A 126 -6.96 5.86 1.50
C LEU A 126 -7.59 7.25 1.48
N TYR A 127 -6.89 8.25 1.99
CA TYR A 127 -7.32 9.64 1.91
C TYR A 127 -7.39 10.12 0.46
N LEU A 128 -6.38 9.82 -0.33
CA LEU A 128 -6.34 10.20 -1.74
C LEU A 128 -7.42 9.50 -2.58
N GLU A 129 -7.89 8.34 -2.12
CA GLU A 129 -8.98 7.60 -2.74
C GLU A 129 -10.37 8.03 -2.22
N ASP A 130 -10.44 9.12 -1.45
CA ASP A 130 -11.68 9.67 -0.87
C ASP A 130 -12.45 8.66 -0.01
N LYS A 131 -11.74 7.80 0.70
CA LYS A 131 -12.38 6.85 1.61
C LYS A 131 -12.85 7.55 2.88
N SER A 132 -14.05 7.16 3.35
CA SER A 132 -14.58 7.65 4.63
C SER A 132 -13.78 7.08 5.80
N TYR A 133 -13.87 7.72 6.97
CA TYR A 133 -13.21 7.19 8.18
C TYR A 133 -13.76 5.82 8.58
N LYS A 134 -15.03 5.54 8.27
CA LYS A 134 -15.61 4.22 8.48
C LYS A 134 -14.91 3.18 7.60
N GLU A 135 -14.74 3.47 6.32
CA GLU A 135 -14.04 2.58 5.37
C GLU A 135 -12.58 2.40 5.76
N ILE A 136 -11.91 3.48 6.17
CA ILE A 136 -10.52 3.43 6.65
C ILE A 136 -10.40 2.54 7.88
N SER A 137 -11.31 2.71 8.83
CA SER A 137 -11.40 1.90 10.03
C SER A 137 -11.54 0.41 9.70
N GLU A 138 -12.45 0.08 8.80
CA GLU A 138 -12.69 -1.30 8.36
C GLU A 138 -11.47 -1.88 7.63
N THR A 139 -10.81 -1.06 6.81
CA THR A 139 -9.66 -1.49 6.01
C THR A 139 -8.42 -1.76 6.89
N LEU A 140 -8.13 -0.87 7.83
CA LEU A 140 -6.91 -0.92 8.63
C LEU A 140 -7.10 -1.61 9.99
N GLY A 141 -8.34 -1.91 10.39
CA GLY A 141 -8.61 -2.55 11.67
C GLY A 141 -8.36 -1.66 12.88
N ILE A 142 -8.59 -0.36 12.73
CA ILE A 142 -8.48 0.63 13.81
C ILE A 142 -9.83 1.31 14.02
N SER A 143 -10.03 1.99 15.14
CA SER A 143 -11.28 2.73 15.39
C SER A 143 -11.37 3.95 14.47
N GLU A 144 -12.60 4.43 14.24
CA GLU A 144 -12.81 5.65 13.45
C GLU A 144 -12.15 6.87 14.08
N VAL A 145 -12.20 6.96 15.42
CA VAL A 145 -11.56 8.04 16.18
C VAL A 145 -10.04 8.01 15.96
N ASN A 146 -9.46 6.82 16.08
CA ASN A 146 -8.01 6.64 15.87
C ASN A 146 -7.61 6.94 14.43
N ALA A 147 -8.44 6.51 13.46
CA ALA A 147 -8.23 6.82 12.04
C ALA A 147 -8.19 8.33 11.80
N ARG A 148 -9.13 9.06 12.41
CA ARG A 148 -9.22 10.52 12.28
C ARG A 148 -8.00 11.22 12.87
N VAL A 149 -7.59 10.83 14.07
CA VAL A 149 -6.41 11.41 14.73
C VAL A 149 -5.14 11.14 13.92
N LYS A 150 -4.93 9.90 13.52
CA LYS A 150 -3.76 9.52 12.72
C LYS A 150 -3.75 10.19 11.35
N MET A 151 -4.93 10.32 10.74
CA MET A 151 -5.07 10.97 9.44
C MET A 151 -4.68 12.45 9.51
N ASN A 152 -5.12 13.16 10.54
CA ASN A 152 -4.77 14.58 10.71
C ASN A 152 -3.25 14.76 10.84
N ARG A 153 -2.58 13.89 11.58
CA ARG A 153 -1.12 13.91 11.71
C ARG A 153 -0.43 13.61 10.39
N THR A 154 -0.93 12.63 9.66
CA THR A 154 -0.40 12.23 8.36
C THR A 154 -0.53 13.35 7.32
N LYS A 155 -1.68 14.01 7.28
CA LYS A 155 -1.90 15.15 6.40
C LYS A 155 -0.91 16.28 6.67
N THR A 156 -0.69 16.58 7.95
CA THR A 156 0.28 17.60 8.35
C THR A 156 1.69 17.24 7.91
N LYS A 157 2.10 15.99 8.09
CA LYS A 157 3.40 15.51 7.63
C LYS A 157 3.55 15.63 6.12
N LEU A 158 2.56 15.17 5.36
CA LEU A 158 2.57 15.26 3.89
C LEU A 158 2.68 16.70 3.42
N LYS A 159 1.88 17.57 4.01
CA LYS A 159 1.90 18.99 3.67
C LYS A 159 3.29 19.59 3.91
N ASN A 160 3.93 19.26 5.01
CA ASN A 160 5.26 19.76 5.34
C ASN A 160 6.34 19.19 4.41
N ILE A 161 6.21 17.94 3.96
CA ILE A 161 7.12 17.33 3.01
C ILE A 161 6.99 17.98 1.63
N LEU A 162 5.76 18.19 1.18
CA LEU A 162 5.48 18.76 -0.15
C LEU A 162 5.71 20.25 -0.23
N ASN A 163 5.56 20.97 0.88
CA ASN A 163 5.75 22.42 0.98
C ASN A 163 6.65 22.75 2.18
N PRO A 164 7.95 22.46 2.07
CA PRO A 164 8.88 22.68 3.18
C PRO A 164 9.08 24.16 3.53
#